data_572798d53f21cf19d5cb03e5bb05ef09
#
_entry.id   572798d53f21cf19d5cb03e5bb05ef09
#
_cell.length_a   1.000
_cell.length_b   1.000
_cell.length_c   1.000
_cell.angle_alpha   90.00
_cell.angle_beta   90.00
_cell.angle_gamma   90.00
#
_symmetry.space_group_name_H-M   'P 1'
#
loop_
_entity.id
_entity.type
_entity.pdbx_description
1 polymer ?
#
loop_
_entity_poly.entity_id
_entity_poly.type
_entity_poly.pdbx_seq_one_letter_code
_entity_poly.pdbx_strand_id
1 'polypeptide(L)'
;MKIRYLLVLLLAGSALSNMASAQTAPAKSKRPNIIFILSDDHAYQAIGAYGNKIAKTPNIDRLANEGALFKNAIVTNAICGPSRATFLTGKYSHKNGYPLNEQKFDTDQQLFPSLLQEAGYQTAWLGKWHLGNLPKGFDYYNILNAQGQYYNPDFISSARDTTRIEGYVTNIITQLATQWIDKRDNSKPFFLVVGEKATHREWFPDLPDLGAYDDITFPLPSTFYDSYETRLAAKDQDMTIDKTMVLTDDLKVHADYDLSAEELKQEREALIKKLFGNSRPTAAQEKAIDKILKGGMYRRFNPEQKRVFSAYYNKITADFDEKKLKGKALVEWKFQRYMKDYLATANSLDRNIGKLLDYLDQTGLAENTVVIYASDNGFYLGEHGWFDKRFIYEESLHVPLVVRYPKVVKAGSVVNGIVLNNDWGPTVLDIAGLQTPAAMQGRSFLPLLKDEATAKDWRKDAYYHYYEFPRPHHVHPHFGIRSDRYTLARFYGEINSWELFDLQKDPQQLHNIYGTKAAEAITADLKLRLKKLIGQYEDTEALKIFGEKI
;
A
#
# COMPACT_ATOMS: atom_id res chain seq x y z
N MET A 1 -80.57 -28.75 68.05
CA MET A 1 -79.27 -28.15 68.29
C MET A 1 -78.21 -29.04 67.63
N LYS A 2 -77.79 -28.77 66.42
CA LYS A 2 -76.78 -29.53 65.72
C LYS A 2 -75.93 -28.55 64.86
N ILE A 3 -74.71 -28.37 65.24
CA ILE A 3 -73.74 -27.53 64.59
C ILE A 3 -73.02 -28.40 63.54
N ARG A 4 -73.07 -28.00 62.29
CA ARG A 4 -72.27 -28.61 61.17
C ARG A 4 -71.02 -27.79 60.93
N TYR A 5 -69.84 -28.42 61.02
CA TYR A 5 -68.58 -27.89 60.59
C TYR A 5 -68.34 -28.22 59.13
N LEU A 6 -68.03 -27.19 58.35
CA LEU A 6 -67.67 -27.29 56.93
C LEU A 6 -66.17 -27.30 56.81
N LEU A 7 -65.60 -28.40 56.26
CA LEU A 7 -64.18 -28.54 55.98
C LEU A 7 -63.89 -27.92 54.59
N VAL A 8 -63.06 -26.92 54.55
CA VAL A 8 -62.56 -26.37 53.30
C VAL A 8 -61.15 -26.95 53.03
N LEU A 9 -61.01 -27.76 51.96
CA LEU A 9 -59.72 -28.28 51.43
C LEU A 9 -59.10 -27.21 50.56
N LEU A 10 -57.91 -26.69 50.96
CA LEU A 10 -57.08 -25.86 50.18
C LEU A 10 -56.11 -26.78 49.35
N LEU A 11 -56.34 -26.87 48.02
CA LEU A 11 -55.41 -27.43 47.05
C LEU A 11 -54.37 -26.37 46.72
N ALA A 12 -53.11 -26.53 47.23
CA ALA A 12 -52.00 -25.78 46.85
C ALA A 12 -51.37 -26.37 45.54
N GLY A 13 -51.73 -25.77 44.41
CA GLY A 13 -51.07 -26.07 43.12
C GLY A 13 -49.71 -25.42 43.04
N SER A 14 -48.62 -26.23 43.07
CA SER A 14 -47.26 -25.79 42.81
C SER A 14 -47.05 -25.54 41.31
N ALA A 15 -47.14 -24.26 40.90
CA ALA A 15 -46.72 -23.82 39.59
C ALA A 15 -45.16 -23.75 39.56
N LEU A 16 -44.50 -24.75 38.99
CA LEU A 16 -43.09 -24.71 38.61
C LEU A 16 -42.91 -23.73 37.46
N SER A 17 -42.52 -22.51 37.77
CA SER A 17 -42.08 -21.52 36.80
C SER A 17 -40.74 -21.96 36.20
N ASN A 18 -40.75 -22.49 34.98
CA ASN A 18 -39.56 -22.62 34.16
C ASN A 18 -39.06 -21.22 33.83
N MET A 19 -38.14 -20.69 34.63
CA MET A 19 -37.29 -19.56 34.22
C MET A 19 -36.30 -20.08 33.19
N ALA A 20 -36.66 -20.01 31.91
CA ALA A 20 -35.72 -20.08 30.83
C ALA A 20 -34.76 -18.89 31.00
N SER A 21 -33.54 -19.15 31.42
CA SER A 21 -32.46 -18.17 31.37
C SER A 21 -32.29 -17.76 29.92
N ALA A 22 -32.87 -16.61 29.56
CA ALA A 22 -32.50 -15.96 28.32
C ALA A 22 -30.99 -15.63 28.42
N GLN A 23 -30.16 -16.43 27.77
CA GLN A 23 -28.78 -16.05 27.52
C GLN A 23 -28.85 -14.73 26.73
N THR A 24 -28.64 -13.63 27.43
CA THR A 24 -28.47 -12.33 26.79
C THR A 24 -27.25 -12.45 25.89
N ALA A 25 -27.46 -12.34 24.57
CA ALA A 25 -26.37 -12.23 23.61
C ALA A 25 -25.37 -11.17 24.14
N PRO A 26 -24.05 -11.43 24.09
CA PRO A 26 -23.08 -10.50 24.61
C PRO A 26 -23.32 -9.13 23.98
N ALA A 27 -23.40 -8.09 24.82
CA ALA A 27 -23.62 -6.73 24.36
C ALA A 27 -22.53 -6.37 23.33
N LYS A 28 -22.93 -6.07 22.09
CA LYS A 28 -22.01 -5.64 21.04
C LYS A 28 -21.16 -4.49 21.59
N SER A 29 -19.85 -4.59 21.45
CA SER A 29 -18.92 -3.54 21.84
C SER A 29 -19.38 -2.19 21.27
N LYS A 30 -19.38 -1.13 22.11
CA LYS A 30 -19.70 0.24 21.67
C LYS A 30 -18.64 0.82 20.73
N ARG A 31 -17.40 0.27 20.76
CA ARG A 31 -16.30 0.68 19.90
C ARG A 31 -16.41 -0.01 18.53
N PRO A 32 -16.13 0.70 17.41
CA PRO A 32 -16.21 0.10 16.09
C PRO A 32 -15.09 -0.91 15.86
N ASN A 33 -15.34 -1.89 15.03
CA ASN A 33 -14.28 -2.66 14.38
C ASN A 33 -13.59 -1.79 13.34
N ILE A 34 -12.32 -2.06 13.07
CA ILE A 34 -11.53 -1.29 12.11
C ILE A 34 -10.81 -2.26 11.20
N ILE A 35 -11.01 -2.13 9.90
CA ILE A 35 -10.26 -2.83 8.84
C ILE A 35 -9.46 -1.80 8.06
N PHE A 36 -8.14 -1.99 7.98
CA PHE A 36 -7.25 -1.19 7.16
C PHE A 36 -6.75 -2.05 6.00
N ILE A 37 -7.21 -1.80 4.79
CA ILE A 37 -6.76 -2.45 3.56
C ILE A 37 -5.62 -1.61 2.99
N LEU A 38 -4.40 -2.13 3.03
CA LEU A 38 -3.19 -1.45 2.58
C LEU A 38 -2.64 -2.13 1.34
N SER A 39 -2.90 -1.56 0.17
CA SER A 39 -2.33 -2.02 -1.10
C SER A 39 -0.87 -1.59 -1.26
N ASP A 40 -0.19 -2.16 -2.24
CA ASP A 40 1.21 -1.94 -2.55
C ASP A 40 1.33 -1.38 -3.97
N ASP A 41 1.83 -0.17 -4.11
CA ASP A 41 2.00 0.49 -5.42
C ASP A 41 0.68 0.74 -6.21
N HIS A 42 -0.47 0.85 -5.54
CA HIS A 42 -1.72 1.13 -6.26
C HIS A 42 -1.88 2.63 -6.48
N ALA A 43 -1.59 3.05 -7.69
CA ALA A 43 -1.68 4.44 -8.13
C ALA A 43 -3.12 4.97 -8.05
N TYR A 44 -3.33 6.15 -7.46
CA TYR A 44 -4.66 6.76 -7.37
C TYR A 44 -5.28 7.02 -8.76
N GLN A 45 -4.44 7.34 -9.75
CA GLN A 45 -4.87 7.55 -11.13
C GLN A 45 -5.35 6.25 -11.84
N ALA A 46 -5.19 5.08 -11.23
CA ALA A 46 -5.72 3.80 -11.71
C ALA A 46 -7.05 3.39 -11.05
N ILE A 47 -7.78 4.34 -10.43
CA ILE A 47 -9.02 4.07 -9.69
C ILE A 47 -10.16 4.91 -10.27
N GLY A 48 -11.34 4.30 -10.48
CA GLY A 48 -12.53 4.94 -11.04
C GLY A 48 -13.00 6.15 -10.23
N ALA A 49 -13.08 6.02 -8.89
CA ALA A 49 -13.47 7.09 -7.99
C ALA A 49 -12.55 8.32 -8.05
N TYR A 50 -11.30 8.17 -8.49
CA TYR A 50 -10.37 9.27 -8.77
C TYR A 50 -10.41 9.79 -10.20
N GLY A 51 -11.34 9.29 -11.02
CA GLY A 51 -11.61 9.80 -12.37
C GLY A 51 -11.09 8.94 -13.51
N ASN A 52 -10.46 7.80 -13.26
CA ASN A 52 -10.06 6.87 -14.32
C ASN A 52 -11.32 6.24 -14.95
N LYS A 53 -11.38 6.26 -16.30
CA LYS A 53 -12.54 5.71 -17.05
C LYS A 53 -12.26 4.32 -17.64
N ILE A 54 -11.03 3.85 -17.58
CA ILE A 54 -10.61 2.56 -18.17
C ILE A 54 -10.45 1.51 -17.08
N ALA A 55 -9.89 1.89 -15.93
CA ALA A 55 -9.73 0.99 -14.80
C ALA A 55 -11.10 0.50 -14.26
N LYS A 56 -11.17 -0.78 -13.94
CA LYS A 56 -12.40 -1.41 -13.42
C LYS A 56 -12.23 -1.63 -11.92
N THR A 57 -12.62 -0.62 -11.12
CA THR A 57 -12.51 -0.65 -9.65
C THR A 57 -13.86 -0.43 -8.95
N PRO A 58 -14.94 -1.19 -9.33
CA PRO A 58 -16.28 -0.94 -8.83
C PRO A 58 -16.42 -1.07 -7.31
N ASN A 59 -15.57 -1.87 -6.65
CA ASN A 59 -15.65 -2.10 -5.21
C ASN A 59 -14.92 -1.02 -4.40
N ILE A 60 -13.80 -0.50 -4.90
CA ILE A 60 -13.16 0.70 -4.34
C ILE A 60 -14.06 1.92 -4.55
N ASP A 61 -14.69 2.02 -5.73
CA ASP A 61 -15.67 3.07 -6.04
C ASP A 61 -16.90 2.98 -5.14
N ARG A 62 -17.39 1.76 -4.85
CA ARG A 62 -18.45 1.53 -3.85
C ARG A 62 -18.03 2.03 -2.48
N LEU A 63 -16.82 1.70 -2.03
CA LEU A 63 -16.31 2.16 -0.74
C LEU A 63 -16.25 3.70 -0.67
N ALA A 64 -15.84 4.38 -1.77
CA ALA A 64 -15.84 5.84 -1.88
C ALA A 64 -17.28 6.42 -1.86
N ASN A 65 -18.21 5.80 -2.56
CA ASN A 65 -19.61 6.22 -2.63
C ASN A 65 -20.33 6.04 -1.29
N GLU A 66 -19.99 5.01 -0.51
CA GLU A 66 -20.54 4.74 0.82
C GLU A 66 -19.78 5.48 1.94
N GLY A 67 -18.68 6.16 1.64
CA GLY A 67 -17.79 6.81 2.58
C GLY A 67 -17.30 8.17 2.13
N ALA A 68 -16.03 8.47 2.42
CA ALA A 68 -15.34 9.68 2.03
C ALA A 68 -14.09 9.36 1.20
N LEU A 69 -13.87 10.13 0.13
CA LEU A 69 -12.69 10.08 -0.72
C LEU A 69 -11.77 11.27 -0.41
N PHE A 70 -10.49 11.01 -0.17
CA PHE A 70 -9.48 12.04 0.07
C PHE A 70 -8.75 12.41 -1.21
N LYS A 71 -8.73 13.70 -1.56
CA LYS A 71 -8.06 14.20 -2.77
C LYS A 71 -6.58 14.53 -2.57
N ASN A 72 -6.13 14.70 -1.32
CA ASN A 72 -4.78 15.10 -1.00
C ASN A 72 -4.17 14.20 0.10
N ALA A 73 -4.26 12.88 -0.08
CA ALA A 73 -3.56 11.93 0.77
C ALA A 73 -2.14 11.71 0.23
N ILE A 74 -1.13 11.90 1.07
CA ILE A 74 0.29 11.99 0.70
C ILE A 74 1.11 11.09 1.61
N VAL A 75 2.14 10.44 1.06
CA VAL A 75 3.14 9.71 1.86
C VAL A 75 4.36 10.57 2.15
N THR A 76 4.99 10.33 3.29
CA THR A 76 6.13 11.12 3.77
C THR A 76 7.48 10.62 3.25
N ASN A 77 7.51 9.38 2.73
CA ASN A 77 8.62 8.74 2.05
C ASN A 77 8.02 7.67 1.12
N ALA A 78 8.12 7.85 -0.20
CA ALA A 78 7.41 7.06 -1.21
C ALA A 78 8.14 5.75 -1.55
N ILE A 79 8.35 4.89 -0.55
CA ILE A 79 8.78 3.49 -0.69
C ILE A 79 8.11 2.60 0.36
N CYS A 80 7.83 1.36 0.00
CA CYS A 80 6.95 0.44 0.72
C CYS A 80 7.27 0.30 2.22
N GLY A 81 8.48 -0.17 2.58
CA GLY A 81 8.85 -0.43 3.97
C GLY A 81 8.80 0.83 4.84
N PRO A 82 9.49 1.93 4.49
CA PRO A 82 9.42 3.21 5.20
C PRO A 82 8.01 3.75 5.37
N SER A 83 7.15 3.66 4.34
CA SER A 83 5.76 4.07 4.45
C SER A 83 4.97 3.21 5.44
N ARG A 84 5.17 1.88 5.43
CA ARG A 84 4.54 0.94 6.39
C ARG A 84 5.04 1.16 7.82
N ALA A 85 6.34 1.46 8.01
CA ALA A 85 6.89 1.84 9.31
C ALA A 85 6.30 3.17 9.81
N THR A 86 6.13 4.15 8.92
CA THR A 86 5.48 5.43 9.21
C THR A 86 4.02 5.23 9.66
N PHE A 87 3.27 4.37 8.98
CA PHE A 87 1.91 4.00 9.38
C PHE A 87 1.87 3.45 10.81
N LEU A 88 2.73 2.47 11.11
CA LEU A 88 2.73 1.79 12.42
C LEU A 88 3.16 2.69 13.58
N THR A 89 4.05 3.63 13.32
CA THR A 89 4.64 4.48 14.37
C THR A 89 4.02 5.86 14.48
N GLY A 90 3.31 6.34 13.45
CA GLY A 90 2.87 7.73 13.35
C GLY A 90 4.04 8.73 13.24
N LYS A 91 5.25 8.27 12.87
CA LYS A 91 6.49 9.06 12.83
C LYS A 91 7.08 9.08 11.42
N TYR A 92 7.78 10.16 11.08
CA TYR A 92 8.61 10.23 9.87
C TYR A 92 9.76 9.21 9.93
N SER A 93 10.31 8.84 8.75
CA SER A 93 11.35 7.81 8.61
C SER A 93 12.62 8.08 9.43
N HIS A 94 13.07 9.35 9.52
CA HIS A 94 14.22 9.75 10.36
C HIS A 94 13.95 9.60 11.87
N LYS A 95 12.69 9.61 12.30
CA LYS A 95 12.31 9.45 13.73
C LYS A 95 11.99 8.01 14.08
N ASN A 96 11.45 7.22 13.16
CA ASN A 96 11.20 5.80 13.40
C ASN A 96 12.41 4.90 13.09
N GLY A 97 13.50 5.47 12.54
CA GLY A 97 14.74 4.77 12.25
C GLY A 97 14.69 3.83 11.04
N TYR A 98 13.67 3.97 10.16
CA TYR A 98 13.51 3.10 9.00
C TYR A 98 13.37 3.88 7.68
N PRO A 99 14.44 4.55 7.22
CA PRO A 99 14.41 5.34 5.98
C PRO A 99 14.56 4.53 4.69
N LEU A 100 15.05 3.28 4.73
CA LEU A 100 15.42 2.44 3.60
C LEU A 100 14.77 1.06 3.69
N ASN A 101 14.46 0.43 2.53
CA ASN A 101 13.88 -0.93 2.47
C ASN A 101 14.82 -2.05 2.93
N GLU A 102 16.15 -1.88 2.76
CA GLU A 102 17.16 -2.91 3.03
C GLU A 102 17.48 -3.09 4.55
N GLN A 103 16.80 -2.36 5.42
CA GLN A 103 17.04 -2.36 6.86
C GLN A 103 16.07 -3.29 7.60
N LYS A 104 16.35 -3.53 8.89
CA LYS A 104 15.41 -4.17 9.81
C LYS A 104 14.71 -3.09 10.62
N PHE A 105 13.40 -3.05 10.57
CA PHE A 105 12.60 -2.13 11.36
C PHE A 105 12.66 -2.50 12.84
N ASP A 106 12.90 -1.52 13.71
CA ASP A 106 12.79 -1.71 15.16
C ASP A 106 11.33 -1.80 15.58
N THR A 107 10.88 -3.02 15.88
CA THR A 107 9.52 -3.30 16.37
C THR A 107 9.39 -3.16 17.89
N ASP A 108 10.47 -2.85 18.63
CA ASP A 108 10.43 -2.63 20.08
C ASP A 108 10.02 -1.20 20.45
N GLN A 109 10.06 -0.29 19.49
CA GLN A 109 9.50 1.05 19.68
C GLN A 109 7.96 1.02 19.78
N GLN A 110 7.37 2.11 20.27
CA GLN A 110 5.91 2.22 20.36
C GLN A 110 5.24 2.15 18.99
N LEU A 111 4.39 1.14 18.83
CA LEU A 111 3.52 0.94 17.66
C LEU A 111 2.06 1.15 18.08
N PHE A 112 1.27 1.87 17.28
CA PHE A 112 -0.12 2.13 17.66
C PHE A 112 -1.00 0.88 17.84
N PRO A 113 -0.78 -0.26 17.13
CA PRO A 113 -1.56 -1.46 17.37
C PRO A 113 -1.42 -2.03 18.78
N SER A 114 -0.25 -1.86 19.43
CA SER A 114 -0.08 -2.26 20.85
C SER A 114 -1.01 -1.49 21.77
N LEU A 115 -1.24 -0.20 21.51
CA LEU A 115 -2.18 0.61 22.30
C LEU A 115 -3.63 0.17 22.09
N LEU A 116 -3.97 -0.33 20.91
CA LEU A 116 -5.29 -0.93 20.66
C LEU A 116 -5.47 -2.24 21.43
N GLN A 117 -4.42 -3.09 21.50
CA GLN A 117 -4.44 -4.30 22.33
C GLN A 117 -4.68 -3.98 23.81
N GLU A 118 -3.92 -3.01 24.36
CA GLU A 118 -4.07 -2.53 25.73
C GLU A 118 -5.49 -2.01 26.02
N ALA A 119 -6.12 -1.42 24.99
CA ALA A 119 -7.52 -0.96 25.05
C ALA A 119 -8.57 -2.06 24.82
N GLY A 120 -8.16 -3.32 24.66
CA GLY A 120 -9.03 -4.47 24.54
C GLY A 120 -9.48 -4.81 23.11
N TYR A 121 -8.85 -4.24 22.08
CA TYR A 121 -9.03 -4.71 20.71
C TYR A 121 -8.29 -6.03 20.47
N GLN A 122 -8.88 -6.91 19.67
CA GLN A 122 -8.14 -7.99 19.04
C GLN A 122 -7.46 -7.46 17.78
N THR A 123 -6.17 -7.70 17.62
CA THR A 123 -5.38 -7.12 16.54
C THR A 123 -4.80 -8.19 15.63
N ALA A 124 -4.89 -7.99 14.31
CA ALA A 124 -4.29 -8.91 13.35
C ALA A 124 -3.66 -8.18 12.16
N TRP A 125 -2.60 -8.79 11.61
CA TRP A 125 -1.98 -8.40 10.34
C TRP A 125 -1.94 -9.60 9.40
N LEU A 126 -2.55 -9.49 8.21
CA LEU A 126 -2.60 -10.54 7.21
C LEU A 126 -2.02 -10.04 5.88
N GLY A 127 -1.13 -10.82 5.28
CA GLY A 127 -0.52 -10.48 3.99
C GLY A 127 0.81 -9.73 4.10
N LYS A 128 1.06 -8.76 3.22
CA LYS A 128 2.36 -8.08 3.11
C LYS A 128 2.67 -7.24 4.35
N TRP A 129 3.79 -7.57 4.99
CA TRP A 129 4.40 -6.84 6.11
C TRP A 129 5.60 -6.00 5.66
N HIS A 130 6.61 -6.63 5.09
CA HIS A 130 7.78 -6.04 4.43
C HIS A 130 8.63 -5.09 5.31
N LEU A 131 8.90 -5.45 6.56
CA LEU A 131 9.69 -4.64 7.50
C LEU A 131 10.95 -5.36 8.03
N GLY A 132 11.31 -6.51 7.45
CA GLY A 132 12.53 -7.24 7.81
C GLY A 132 12.52 -7.95 9.18
N ASN A 133 11.51 -7.71 10.00
CA ASN A 133 11.27 -8.35 11.29
C ASN A 133 9.85 -8.94 11.35
N LEU A 134 9.55 -9.73 12.39
CA LEU A 134 8.21 -10.22 12.65
C LEU A 134 7.33 -9.13 13.30
N PRO A 135 6.00 -9.13 13.04
CA PRO A 135 5.08 -8.17 13.64
C PRO A 135 5.08 -8.21 15.17
N LYS A 136 5.09 -7.02 15.79
CA LYS A 136 4.74 -6.78 17.19
C LYS A 136 3.52 -5.89 17.29
N GLY A 137 2.81 -5.96 18.43
CA GLY A 137 1.56 -5.22 18.62
C GLY A 137 0.35 -5.86 17.94
N PHE A 138 0.46 -7.13 17.57
CA PHE A 138 -0.63 -7.92 16.99
C PHE A 138 -0.78 -9.24 17.72
N ASP A 139 -2.03 -9.60 18.06
CA ASP A 139 -2.35 -10.90 18.66
C ASP A 139 -2.19 -12.05 17.68
N TYR A 140 -2.42 -11.74 16.40
CA TYR A 140 -2.32 -12.71 15.32
C TYR A 140 -1.69 -12.09 14.08
N TYR A 141 -0.86 -12.84 13.40
CA TYR A 141 -0.41 -12.50 12.06
C TYR A 141 -0.21 -13.73 11.19
N ASN A 142 -0.40 -13.55 9.89
CA ASN A 142 -0.01 -14.49 8.87
C ASN A 142 0.49 -13.67 7.67
N ILE A 143 1.80 -13.46 7.63
CA ILE A 143 2.44 -12.47 6.74
C ILE A 143 3.16 -13.12 5.59
N LEU A 144 3.20 -12.43 4.46
CA LEU A 144 4.02 -12.84 3.32
C LEU A 144 5.51 -12.80 3.69
N ASN A 145 6.25 -13.80 3.23
CA ASN A 145 7.70 -13.81 3.36
C ASN A 145 8.30 -12.76 2.40
N ALA A 146 9.00 -11.77 2.96
CA ALA A 146 9.57 -10.62 2.25
C ALA A 146 8.51 -9.87 1.39
N GLN A 147 8.73 -9.71 0.08
CA GLN A 147 7.78 -9.09 -0.86
C GLN A 147 6.59 -10.00 -1.21
N GLY A 148 6.66 -11.29 -0.88
CA GLY A 148 5.68 -12.27 -1.31
C GLY A 148 5.70 -12.56 -2.82
N GLN A 149 4.94 -13.56 -3.23
CA GLN A 149 4.71 -13.91 -4.63
C GLN A 149 3.21 -13.86 -4.93
N TYR A 150 2.86 -13.58 -6.18
CA TYR A 150 1.46 -13.55 -6.60
C TYR A 150 0.79 -14.92 -6.58
N TYR A 151 1.53 -15.97 -6.93
CA TYR A 151 1.04 -17.34 -6.93
C TYR A 151 1.79 -18.21 -5.95
N ASN A 152 1.05 -19.06 -5.25
CA ASN A 152 1.56 -20.05 -4.29
C ASN A 152 2.56 -19.43 -3.29
N PRO A 153 2.18 -18.30 -2.62
CA PRO A 153 3.07 -17.57 -1.74
C PRO A 153 3.42 -18.36 -0.48
N ASP A 154 4.60 -18.04 0.09
CA ASP A 154 5.01 -18.51 1.41
C ASP A 154 4.54 -17.50 2.46
N PHE A 155 3.82 -18.00 3.48
CA PHE A 155 3.36 -17.21 4.62
C PHE A 155 4.11 -17.60 5.89
N ILE A 156 4.37 -16.63 6.75
CA ILE A 156 4.94 -16.80 8.09
C ILE A 156 3.82 -16.53 9.11
N SER A 157 3.46 -17.54 9.90
CA SER A 157 2.40 -17.46 10.89
C SER A 157 2.87 -16.90 12.24
N SER A 158 1.93 -16.59 13.14
CA SER A 158 2.23 -16.22 14.54
C SER A 158 2.98 -17.32 15.31
N ALA A 159 2.86 -18.59 14.89
CA ALA A 159 3.66 -19.69 15.42
C ALA A 159 5.10 -19.72 14.86
N ARG A 160 5.44 -18.78 13.96
CA ARG A 160 6.74 -18.65 13.26
C ARG A 160 7.02 -19.77 12.26
N ASP A 161 6.00 -20.51 11.87
CA ASP A 161 6.09 -21.50 10.80
C ASP A 161 5.95 -20.83 9.45
N THR A 162 6.72 -21.31 8.47
CA THR A 162 6.60 -20.88 7.08
C THR A 162 5.86 -21.94 6.28
N THR A 163 4.71 -21.59 5.74
CA THR A 163 3.86 -22.49 4.96
C THR A 163 3.58 -21.90 3.58
N ARG A 164 3.74 -22.72 2.53
CA ARG A 164 3.28 -22.39 1.20
C ARG A 164 1.80 -22.66 1.08
N ILE A 165 1.03 -21.66 0.64
CA ILE A 165 -0.40 -21.79 0.37
C ILE A 165 -0.61 -21.71 -1.14
N GLU A 166 -1.24 -22.75 -1.71
CA GLU A 166 -1.52 -22.79 -3.14
C GLU A 166 -2.66 -21.82 -3.50
N GLY A 167 -2.50 -21.07 -4.59
CA GLY A 167 -3.49 -20.14 -5.11
C GLY A 167 -2.93 -18.74 -5.37
N TYR A 168 -3.84 -17.82 -5.69
CA TYR A 168 -3.52 -16.43 -5.93
C TYR A 168 -3.48 -15.63 -4.60
N VAL A 169 -2.45 -14.83 -4.42
CA VAL A 169 -2.12 -14.17 -3.13
C VAL A 169 -3.28 -13.36 -2.55
N THR A 170 -3.93 -12.51 -3.35
CA THR A 170 -5.02 -11.65 -2.87
C THR A 170 -6.25 -12.46 -2.47
N ASN A 171 -6.58 -13.55 -3.21
CA ASN A 171 -7.64 -14.49 -2.81
C ASN A 171 -7.34 -15.13 -1.45
N ILE A 172 -6.08 -15.56 -1.25
CA ILE A 172 -5.64 -16.18 0.00
C ILE A 172 -5.72 -15.19 1.15
N ILE A 173 -5.22 -13.95 0.98
CA ILE A 173 -5.26 -12.91 2.02
C ILE A 173 -6.71 -12.60 2.43
N THR A 174 -7.61 -12.45 1.46
CA THR A 174 -9.05 -12.22 1.73
C THR A 174 -9.68 -13.40 2.48
N GLN A 175 -9.37 -14.64 2.08
CA GLN A 175 -9.84 -15.83 2.79
C GLN A 175 -9.32 -15.90 4.23
N LEU A 176 -8.03 -15.60 4.43
CA LEU A 176 -7.44 -15.54 5.78
C LEU A 176 -8.12 -14.46 6.63
N ALA A 177 -8.46 -13.30 6.03
CA ALA A 177 -9.15 -12.22 6.71
C ALA A 177 -10.54 -12.63 7.20
N THR A 178 -11.36 -13.19 6.32
CA THR A 178 -12.71 -13.67 6.69
C THR A 178 -12.66 -14.79 7.73
N GLN A 179 -11.77 -15.78 7.55
CA GLN A 179 -11.59 -16.87 8.52
C GLN A 179 -11.11 -16.37 9.89
N TRP A 180 -10.24 -15.35 9.94
CA TRP A 180 -9.82 -14.77 11.21
C TRP A 180 -10.98 -14.02 11.89
N ILE A 181 -11.77 -13.26 11.11
CA ILE A 181 -12.95 -12.58 11.62
C ILE A 181 -13.98 -13.59 12.19
N ASP A 182 -14.17 -14.74 11.54
CA ASP A 182 -15.10 -15.80 12.03
C ASP A 182 -14.65 -16.41 13.36
N LYS A 183 -13.34 -16.57 13.55
CA LYS A 183 -12.76 -17.24 14.74
C LYS A 183 -12.49 -16.32 15.92
N ARG A 184 -12.67 -14.99 15.75
CA ARG A 184 -12.40 -14.02 16.80
C ARG A 184 -13.34 -14.14 17.98
N ASP A 185 -12.99 -13.57 19.12
CA ASP A 185 -13.91 -13.34 20.24
C ASP A 185 -14.90 -12.22 19.86
N ASN A 186 -16.18 -12.58 19.65
CA ASN A 186 -17.23 -11.66 19.22
C ASN A 186 -17.62 -10.61 20.27
N SER A 187 -17.15 -10.75 21.52
CA SER A 187 -17.39 -9.79 22.60
C SER A 187 -16.46 -8.56 22.52
N LYS A 188 -15.37 -8.64 21.73
CA LYS A 188 -14.36 -7.61 21.61
C LYS A 188 -14.40 -6.94 20.24
N PRO A 189 -14.08 -5.64 20.14
CA PRO A 189 -13.79 -5.00 18.86
C PRO A 189 -12.48 -5.54 18.29
N PHE A 190 -12.29 -5.37 16.97
CA PHE A 190 -11.05 -5.79 16.33
C PHE A 190 -10.42 -4.69 15.46
N PHE A 191 -9.10 -4.76 15.32
CA PHE A 191 -8.31 -4.03 14.34
C PHE A 191 -7.61 -5.03 13.43
N LEU A 192 -7.93 -5.03 12.16
CA LEU A 192 -7.37 -5.92 11.14
C LEU A 192 -6.67 -5.11 10.05
N VAL A 193 -5.39 -5.41 9.80
CA VAL A 193 -4.69 -4.94 8.61
C VAL A 193 -4.69 -6.03 7.56
N VAL A 194 -5.23 -5.73 6.39
CA VAL A 194 -5.20 -6.54 5.17
C VAL A 194 -4.12 -5.95 4.27
N GLY A 195 -2.91 -6.49 4.36
CA GLY A 195 -1.75 -6.02 3.62
C GLY A 195 -1.65 -6.72 2.26
N GLU A 196 -2.03 -6.04 1.20
CA GLU A 196 -2.01 -6.59 -0.14
C GLU A 196 -0.62 -6.50 -0.78
N LYS A 197 -0.30 -7.47 -1.67
CA LYS A 197 0.85 -7.40 -2.57
C LYS A 197 0.51 -6.63 -3.85
N ALA A 198 -0.72 -6.69 -4.29
CA ALA A 198 -1.20 -6.02 -5.49
C ALA A 198 -1.24 -4.49 -5.25
N THR A 199 -0.76 -3.69 -6.17
CA THR A 199 -0.36 -3.96 -7.54
C THR A 199 1.17 -3.92 -7.77
N HIS A 200 1.99 -4.31 -6.78
CA HIS A 200 3.45 -4.27 -6.88
C HIS A 200 3.97 -5.06 -8.10
N ARG A 201 5.07 -4.60 -8.69
CA ARG A 201 5.87 -5.32 -9.69
C ARG A 201 6.10 -6.77 -9.20
N GLU A 202 5.92 -7.81 -10.00
CA GLU A 202 5.89 -7.93 -11.47
C GLU A 202 4.47 -8.16 -12.04
N TRP A 203 3.44 -7.55 -11.55
CA TRP A 203 2.05 -7.51 -12.07
C TRP A 203 1.54 -8.84 -12.67
N PHE A 204 1.22 -9.79 -11.83
CA PHE A 204 0.53 -11.02 -12.23
C PHE A 204 -0.93 -10.95 -11.77
N PRO A 205 -1.88 -10.87 -12.71
CA PRO A 205 -3.30 -10.92 -12.36
C PRO A 205 -3.72 -12.32 -11.92
N ASP A 206 -4.85 -12.42 -11.21
CA ASP A 206 -5.53 -13.70 -11.04
C ASP A 206 -6.02 -14.25 -12.37
N LEU A 207 -6.14 -15.56 -12.51
CA LEU A 207 -6.53 -16.21 -13.78
C LEU A 207 -7.81 -15.66 -14.41
N PRO A 208 -8.88 -15.31 -13.65
CA PRO A 208 -10.09 -14.71 -14.24
C PRO A 208 -9.87 -13.31 -14.84
N ASP A 209 -8.81 -12.60 -14.44
CA ASP A 209 -8.51 -11.25 -14.92
C ASP A 209 -7.44 -11.22 -16.02
N LEU A 210 -6.85 -12.38 -16.32
CA LEU A 210 -5.82 -12.50 -17.34
C LEU A 210 -6.41 -12.10 -18.71
N GLY A 211 -5.80 -11.11 -19.36
CA GLY A 211 -6.28 -10.60 -20.64
C GLY A 211 -7.46 -9.62 -20.57
N ALA A 212 -7.87 -9.19 -19.36
CA ALA A 212 -9.04 -8.32 -19.17
C ALA A 212 -8.98 -6.97 -19.92
N TYR A 213 -7.81 -6.58 -20.41
CA TYR A 213 -7.55 -5.35 -21.15
C TYR A 213 -6.91 -5.58 -22.53
N ASP A 214 -6.97 -6.79 -23.09
CA ASP A 214 -6.30 -7.09 -24.37
C ASP A 214 -6.81 -6.23 -25.53
N ASP A 215 -8.10 -5.96 -25.56
CA ASP A 215 -8.75 -5.15 -26.60
C ASP A 215 -8.62 -3.63 -26.35
N ILE A 216 -7.96 -3.21 -25.27
CA ILE A 216 -7.80 -1.81 -24.89
C ILE A 216 -6.46 -1.28 -25.39
N THR A 217 -6.48 -0.14 -26.05
CA THR A 217 -5.31 0.69 -26.29
C THR A 217 -5.32 1.86 -25.31
N PHE A 218 -4.30 1.93 -24.45
CA PHE A 218 -4.16 3.00 -23.47
C PHE A 218 -3.61 4.26 -24.13
N PRO A 219 -4.18 5.44 -23.86
CA PRO A 219 -3.57 6.69 -24.30
C PRO A 219 -2.21 6.87 -23.58
N LEU A 220 -1.21 7.33 -24.31
CA LEU A 220 0.06 7.72 -23.69
C LEU A 220 -0.18 8.94 -22.80
N PRO A 221 0.39 8.98 -21.58
CA PRO A 221 0.44 10.22 -20.81
C PRO A 221 1.06 11.36 -21.62
N SER A 222 0.57 12.59 -21.47
CA SER A 222 1.12 13.75 -22.19
C SER A 222 2.61 13.98 -21.90
N THR A 223 3.09 13.50 -20.77
CA THR A 223 4.48 13.56 -20.31
C THR A 223 5.31 12.32 -20.68
N PHE A 224 4.76 11.37 -21.44
CA PHE A 224 5.42 10.08 -21.73
C PHE A 224 6.80 10.23 -22.39
N TYR A 225 6.98 11.24 -23.22
CA TYR A 225 8.27 11.58 -23.86
C TYR A 225 8.89 12.84 -23.26
N ASP A 226 8.94 12.90 -21.94
CA ASP A 226 9.56 14.00 -21.21
C ASP A 226 11.07 14.10 -21.48
N SER A 227 11.57 15.33 -21.67
CA SER A 227 12.98 15.61 -21.94
C SER A 227 13.81 15.89 -20.69
N TYR A 228 13.15 16.11 -19.54
CA TYR A 228 13.75 16.45 -18.23
C TYR A 228 14.67 17.69 -18.25
N GLU A 229 14.54 18.61 -19.20
CA GLU A 229 15.52 19.67 -19.48
C GLU A 229 15.89 20.52 -18.27
N THR A 230 14.93 20.84 -17.40
CA THR A 230 15.16 21.72 -16.25
C THR A 230 15.31 20.96 -14.92
N ARG A 231 15.33 19.61 -14.95
CA ARG A 231 15.29 18.74 -13.77
C ARG A 231 16.44 17.75 -13.77
N LEU A 232 17.51 18.10 -13.06
CA LEU A 232 18.74 17.30 -13.05
C LEU A 232 18.54 15.90 -12.49
N ALA A 233 17.83 15.78 -11.36
CA ALA A 233 17.56 14.48 -10.74
C ALA A 233 16.68 13.58 -11.63
N ALA A 234 15.67 14.17 -12.28
CA ALA A 234 14.81 13.46 -13.22
C ALA A 234 15.57 12.95 -14.46
N LYS A 235 16.61 13.66 -14.88
CA LYS A 235 17.47 13.27 -16.01
C LYS A 235 18.39 12.11 -15.68
N ASP A 236 18.83 11.99 -14.43
CA ASP A 236 19.86 11.05 -13.98
C ASP A 236 19.32 9.70 -13.46
N GLN A 237 18.01 9.59 -13.23
CA GLN A 237 17.35 8.37 -12.76
C GLN A 237 17.30 7.27 -13.84
N ASP A 238 17.04 6.03 -13.44
CA ASP A 238 16.96 4.86 -14.34
C ASP A 238 15.66 4.05 -14.21
N MET A 239 14.53 4.66 -13.82
CA MET A 239 13.23 3.98 -13.73
C MET A 239 12.36 4.16 -14.99
N THR A 240 12.97 4.13 -16.17
CA THR A 240 12.28 4.34 -17.45
C THR A 240 11.67 3.05 -18.02
N ILE A 241 10.50 3.17 -18.64
CA ILE A 241 9.87 2.08 -19.42
C ILE A 241 10.79 1.65 -20.57
N ASP A 242 11.50 2.60 -21.17
CA ASP A 242 12.42 2.33 -22.29
C ASP A 242 13.55 1.39 -21.88
N LYS A 243 14.38 1.79 -20.90
CA LYS A 243 15.66 1.12 -20.61
C LYS A 243 15.59 0.11 -19.49
N THR A 244 14.77 0.36 -18.47
CA THR A 244 14.81 -0.38 -17.19
C THR A 244 13.74 -1.46 -17.09
N MET A 245 12.61 -1.29 -17.78
CA MET A 245 11.54 -2.29 -17.79
C MET A 245 11.97 -3.53 -18.56
N VAL A 246 12.02 -4.67 -17.86
CA VAL A 246 12.55 -5.95 -18.35
C VAL A 246 11.49 -6.73 -19.11
N LEU A 247 11.82 -7.19 -20.32
CA LEU A 247 10.88 -7.93 -21.18
C LEU A 247 10.44 -9.26 -20.54
N THR A 248 11.37 -10.02 -19.96
CA THR A 248 11.11 -11.35 -19.38
C THR A 248 10.33 -11.26 -18.07
N ASP A 249 10.76 -10.40 -17.15
CA ASP A 249 10.20 -10.36 -15.80
C ASP A 249 8.94 -9.49 -15.73
N ASP A 250 9.03 -8.26 -16.26
CA ASP A 250 7.94 -7.30 -16.17
C ASP A 250 6.83 -7.57 -17.20
N LEU A 251 7.21 -7.93 -18.43
CA LEU A 251 6.29 -8.02 -19.55
C LEU A 251 6.03 -9.47 -20.04
N LYS A 252 6.70 -10.45 -19.42
CA LYS A 252 6.55 -11.90 -19.65
C LYS A 252 6.80 -12.32 -21.11
N VAL A 253 7.61 -11.54 -21.85
CA VAL A 253 8.09 -11.89 -23.19
C VAL A 253 9.29 -12.80 -23.04
N HIS A 254 9.29 -13.96 -23.69
CA HIS A 254 10.27 -15.02 -23.49
C HIS A 254 10.37 -15.45 -22.01
N ALA A 255 9.23 -15.46 -21.33
CA ALA A 255 9.16 -15.91 -19.95
C ALA A 255 9.48 -17.41 -19.85
N ASP A 256 10.31 -17.73 -18.88
CA ASP A 256 10.83 -19.07 -18.72
C ASP A 256 9.96 -19.88 -17.76
N TYR A 257 8.98 -20.58 -18.32
CA TYR A 257 8.08 -21.42 -17.55
C TYR A 257 8.70 -22.78 -17.16
N ASP A 258 9.64 -23.30 -17.98
CA ASP A 258 10.30 -24.58 -17.75
C ASP A 258 11.75 -24.54 -18.28
N LEU A 259 12.70 -24.24 -17.42
CA LEU A 259 14.12 -24.42 -17.73
C LEU A 259 14.46 -25.90 -17.80
N SER A 260 15.13 -26.31 -18.86
CA SER A 260 15.81 -27.59 -18.92
C SER A 260 16.88 -27.71 -17.83
N ALA A 261 17.28 -28.92 -17.49
CA ALA A 261 18.36 -29.14 -16.51
C ALA A 261 19.67 -28.43 -16.90
N GLU A 262 19.94 -28.31 -18.21
CA GLU A 262 21.13 -27.63 -18.73
C GLU A 262 21.02 -26.11 -18.59
N GLU A 263 19.87 -25.51 -18.89
CA GLU A 263 19.62 -24.08 -18.70
C GLU A 263 19.67 -23.68 -17.23
N LEU A 264 19.09 -24.51 -16.34
CA LEU A 264 19.21 -24.35 -14.88
C LEU A 264 20.66 -24.35 -14.41
N LYS A 265 21.50 -25.20 -14.99
CA LYS A 265 22.92 -25.27 -14.69
C LYS A 265 23.63 -24.01 -15.15
N GLN A 266 23.36 -23.54 -16.37
CA GLN A 266 23.93 -22.31 -16.93
C GLN A 266 23.52 -21.09 -16.10
N GLU A 267 22.26 -20.98 -15.71
CA GLU A 267 21.76 -19.90 -14.87
C GLU A 267 22.42 -19.93 -13.48
N ARG A 268 22.60 -21.14 -12.91
CA ARG A 268 23.32 -21.33 -11.65
C ARG A 268 24.77 -20.87 -11.74
N GLU A 269 25.48 -21.23 -12.80
CA GLU A 269 26.86 -20.82 -13.04
C GLU A 269 26.97 -19.31 -13.25
N ALA A 270 26.03 -18.69 -14.00
CA ALA A 270 25.98 -17.26 -14.20
C ALA A 270 25.71 -16.51 -12.88
N LEU A 271 24.80 -17.01 -12.05
CA LEU A 271 24.48 -16.44 -10.74
C LEU A 271 25.68 -16.55 -9.78
N ILE A 272 26.37 -17.69 -9.75
CA ILE A 272 27.58 -17.89 -8.96
C ILE A 272 28.66 -16.89 -9.41
N LYS A 273 28.89 -16.77 -10.72
CA LYS A 273 29.86 -15.81 -11.28
C LYS A 273 29.51 -14.36 -10.92
N LYS A 274 28.24 -14.00 -10.99
CA LYS A 274 27.74 -12.67 -10.65
C LYS A 274 27.93 -12.33 -9.17
N LEU A 275 27.66 -13.28 -8.26
CA LEU A 275 27.66 -13.04 -6.80
C LEU A 275 29.04 -13.22 -6.17
N PHE A 276 29.86 -14.15 -6.70
CA PHE A 276 31.11 -14.59 -6.06
C PHE A 276 32.34 -14.48 -6.96
N GLY A 277 32.16 -14.07 -8.23
CA GLY A 277 33.25 -14.01 -9.20
C GLY A 277 33.88 -15.38 -9.42
N ASN A 278 35.19 -15.50 -9.15
CA ASN A 278 35.93 -16.76 -9.26
C ASN A 278 35.97 -17.57 -7.93
N SER A 279 35.35 -17.08 -6.86
CA SER A 279 35.33 -17.75 -5.56
C SER A 279 34.29 -18.87 -5.56
N ARG A 280 34.60 -20.01 -4.91
CA ARG A 280 33.60 -21.07 -4.71
C ARG A 280 32.64 -20.69 -3.58
N PRO A 281 31.30 -20.79 -3.79
CA PRO A 281 30.34 -20.56 -2.74
C PRO A 281 30.47 -21.61 -1.63
N THR A 282 30.19 -21.20 -0.39
CA THR A 282 30.07 -22.10 0.76
C THR A 282 28.77 -22.91 0.65
N ALA A 283 28.64 -24.01 1.41
CA ALA A 283 27.42 -24.82 1.43
C ALA A 283 26.15 -24.03 1.81
N ALA A 284 26.27 -23.01 2.67
CA ALA A 284 25.17 -22.11 3.00
C ALA A 284 24.81 -21.19 1.82
N GLN A 285 25.80 -20.70 1.09
CA GLN A 285 25.61 -19.88 -0.11
C GLN A 285 25.04 -20.70 -1.26
N GLU A 286 25.46 -21.95 -1.43
CA GLU A 286 24.85 -22.88 -2.40
C GLU A 286 23.37 -23.12 -2.13
N LYS A 287 22.98 -23.35 -0.86
CA LYS A 287 21.57 -23.43 -0.47
C LYS A 287 20.80 -22.14 -0.78
N ALA A 288 21.43 -20.98 -0.59
CA ALA A 288 20.81 -19.70 -0.93
C ALA A 288 20.64 -19.54 -2.45
N ILE A 289 21.64 -19.93 -3.26
CA ILE A 289 21.57 -19.97 -4.72
C ILE A 289 20.42 -20.89 -5.17
N ASP A 290 20.35 -22.10 -4.66
CA ASP A 290 19.27 -23.05 -4.98
C ASP A 290 17.90 -22.50 -4.60
N LYS A 291 17.81 -21.76 -3.48
CA LYS A 291 16.59 -21.08 -3.08
C LYS A 291 16.19 -19.97 -4.06
N ILE A 292 17.16 -19.17 -4.54
CA ILE A 292 16.94 -18.15 -5.56
C ILE A 292 16.45 -18.79 -6.85
N LEU A 293 17.17 -19.82 -7.34
CA LEU A 293 16.82 -20.53 -8.58
C LEU A 293 15.45 -21.22 -8.51
N LYS A 294 15.06 -21.74 -7.35
CA LYS A 294 13.74 -22.36 -7.12
C LYS A 294 12.66 -21.34 -6.76
N GLY A 295 13.02 -20.10 -6.52
CA GLY A 295 12.13 -19.04 -6.02
C GLY A 295 11.44 -18.22 -7.10
N GLY A 296 11.86 -18.32 -8.35
CA GLY A 296 11.27 -17.58 -9.47
C GLY A 296 9.75 -17.83 -9.58
N MET A 297 8.98 -16.80 -9.98
CA MET A 297 7.51 -16.86 -10.01
C MET A 297 7.01 -18.06 -10.81
N TYR A 298 7.54 -18.28 -12.00
CA TYR A 298 7.12 -19.36 -12.91
C TYR A 298 7.36 -20.75 -12.33
N ARG A 299 8.40 -20.93 -11.54
CA ARG A 299 8.74 -22.21 -10.88
C ARG A 299 7.82 -22.55 -9.71
N ARG A 300 7.06 -21.57 -9.24
CA ARG A 300 6.06 -21.75 -8.17
C ARG A 300 4.71 -22.16 -8.72
N PHE A 301 4.47 -21.98 -10.01
CA PHE A 301 3.21 -22.32 -10.65
C PHE A 301 2.92 -23.83 -10.56
N ASN A 302 1.68 -24.17 -10.24
CA ASN A 302 1.20 -25.51 -10.45
C ASN A 302 0.99 -25.80 -11.96
N PRO A 303 0.77 -27.07 -12.37
CA PRO A 303 0.63 -27.41 -13.79
C PRO A 303 -0.47 -26.62 -14.52
N GLU A 304 -1.60 -26.34 -13.87
CA GLU A 304 -2.69 -25.58 -14.48
C GLU A 304 -2.32 -24.10 -14.66
N GLN A 305 -1.73 -23.48 -13.65
CA GLN A 305 -1.23 -22.11 -13.73
C GLN A 305 -0.20 -21.97 -14.86
N LYS A 306 0.78 -22.89 -14.94
CA LYS A 306 1.75 -22.93 -16.05
C LYS A 306 1.06 -23.02 -17.39
N ARG A 307 0.14 -23.97 -17.55
CA ARG A 307 -0.60 -24.17 -18.80
C ARG A 307 -1.33 -22.91 -19.26
N VAL A 308 -2.02 -22.23 -18.35
CA VAL A 308 -2.81 -21.03 -18.68
C VAL A 308 -1.89 -19.87 -19.00
N PHE A 309 -0.89 -19.59 -18.14
CA PHE A 309 0.04 -18.46 -18.35
C PHE A 309 0.90 -18.65 -19.60
N SER A 310 1.47 -19.85 -19.83
CA SER A 310 2.26 -20.10 -21.03
C SER A 310 1.41 -19.99 -22.30
N ALA A 311 0.20 -20.54 -22.31
CA ALA A 311 -0.71 -20.42 -23.46
C ALA A 311 -1.06 -18.96 -23.78
N TYR A 312 -1.17 -18.09 -22.77
CA TYR A 312 -1.47 -16.67 -22.95
C TYR A 312 -0.24 -15.87 -23.37
N TYR A 313 0.86 -15.92 -22.61
CA TYR A 313 2.03 -15.07 -22.87
C TYR A 313 2.88 -15.54 -24.06
N ASN A 314 2.85 -16.83 -24.42
CA ASN A 314 3.52 -17.31 -25.63
C ASN A 314 2.90 -16.71 -26.92
N LYS A 315 1.60 -16.45 -26.95
CA LYS A 315 0.96 -15.71 -28.05
C LYS A 315 1.47 -14.27 -28.14
N ILE A 316 1.63 -13.62 -27.00
CA ILE A 316 2.17 -12.25 -26.91
C ILE A 316 3.64 -12.24 -27.35
N THR A 317 4.42 -13.22 -26.94
CA THR A 317 5.81 -13.39 -27.35
C THR A 317 5.93 -13.59 -28.85
N ALA A 318 5.10 -14.46 -29.46
CA ALA A 318 5.10 -14.66 -30.90
C ALA A 318 4.75 -13.39 -31.68
N ASP A 319 3.72 -12.66 -31.27
CA ASP A 319 3.33 -11.36 -31.85
C ASP A 319 4.45 -10.31 -31.70
N PHE A 320 5.13 -10.28 -30.55
CA PHE A 320 6.27 -9.40 -30.30
C PHE A 320 7.44 -9.70 -31.26
N ASP A 321 7.78 -10.97 -31.42
CA ASP A 321 8.89 -11.41 -32.28
C ASP A 321 8.61 -11.12 -33.76
N GLU A 322 7.37 -11.31 -34.20
CA GLU A 322 6.92 -10.99 -35.57
C GLU A 322 7.06 -9.49 -35.86
N LYS A 323 6.67 -8.64 -34.90
CA LYS A 323 6.67 -7.18 -35.07
C LYS A 323 8.08 -6.57 -35.13
N LYS A 324 9.09 -7.19 -34.59
CA LYS A 324 10.50 -6.72 -34.57
C LYS A 324 10.66 -5.25 -34.17
N LEU A 325 9.93 -4.84 -33.14
CA LEU A 325 9.79 -3.45 -32.70
C LEU A 325 11.12 -2.87 -32.23
N LYS A 326 11.36 -1.56 -32.55
CA LYS A 326 12.55 -0.80 -32.14
C LYS A 326 12.16 0.65 -31.82
N GLY A 327 13.02 1.32 -31.04
CA GLY A 327 12.87 2.75 -30.74
C GLY A 327 11.50 3.05 -30.12
N LYS A 328 10.86 4.12 -30.54
CA LYS A 328 9.56 4.56 -29.98
C LYS A 328 8.48 3.47 -30.00
N ALA A 329 8.39 2.73 -31.11
CA ALA A 329 7.38 1.66 -31.22
C ALA A 329 7.57 0.55 -30.18
N LEU A 330 8.82 0.23 -29.82
CA LEU A 330 9.11 -0.72 -28.74
C LEU A 330 8.70 -0.14 -27.37
N VAL A 331 9.03 1.12 -27.10
CA VAL A 331 8.70 1.78 -25.82
C VAL A 331 7.18 1.87 -25.62
N GLU A 332 6.44 2.27 -26.66
CA GLU A 332 4.98 2.32 -26.65
C GLU A 332 4.36 0.92 -26.45
N TRP A 333 4.91 -0.10 -27.12
CA TRP A 333 4.48 -1.48 -26.91
C TRP A 333 4.72 -1.96 -25.47
N LYS A 334 5.88 -1.66 -24.89
CA LYS A 334 6.18 -1.94 -23.48
C LYS A 334 5.15 -1.29 -22.55
N PHE A 335 4.85 -0.01 -22.79
CA PHE A 335 3.83 0.73 -22.03
C PHE A 335 2.46 0.05 -22.13
N GLN A 336 2.01 -0.31 -23.33
CA GLN A 336 0.72 -0.98 -23.52
C GLN A 336 0.66 -2.30 -22.74
N ARG A 337 1.72 -3.13 -22.82
CA ARG A 337 1.76 -4.41 -22.11
C ARG A 337 1.79 -4.22 -20.59
N TYR A 338 2.60 -3.29 -20.12
CA TYR A 338 2.66 -2.90 -18.72
C TYR A 338 1.28 -2.49 -18.17
N MET A 339 0.59 -1.57 -18.83
CA MET A 339 -0.72 -1.08 -18.41
C MET A 339 -1.77 -2.18 -18.36
N LYS A 340 -1.75 -3.12 -19.32
CA LYS A 340 -2.67 -4.26 -19.37
C LYS A 340 -2.50 -5.16 -18.16
N ASP A 341 -1.28 -5.53 -17.82
CA ASP A 341 -0.99 -6.41 -16.68
C ASP A 341 -1.19 -5.70 -15.33
N TYR A 342 -0.81 -4.42 -15.24
CA TYR A 342 -1.01 -3.61 -14.04
C TYR A 342 -2.52 -3.50 -13.69
N LEU A 343 -3.35 -3.08 -14.64
CA LEU A 343 -4.78 -2.91 -14.39
C LEU A 343 -5.51 -4.25 -14.22
N ALA A 344 -5.09 -5.31 -14.89
CA ALA A 344 -5.63 -6.65 -14.65
C ALA A 344 -5.31 -7.14 -13.21
N THR A 345 -4.13 -6.80 -12.71
CA THR A 345 -3.76 -7.07 -11.30
C THR A 345 -4.58 -6.20 -10.33
N ALA A 346 -4.86 -4.94 -10.69
CA ALA A 346 -5.77 -4.07 -9.92
C ALA A 346 -7.21 -4.58 -9.89
N ASN A 347 -7.72 -5.17 -11.00
CA ASN A 347 -9.02 -5.84 -11.01
C ASN A 347 -9.09 -6.98 -9.99
N SER A 348 -8.02 -7.78 -9.90
CA SER A 348 -7.94 -8.87 -8.94
C SER A 348 -7.99 -8.37 -7.49
N LEU A 349 -7.34 -7.25 -7.21
CA LEU A 349 -7.39 -6.56 -5.92
C LEU A 349 -8.81 -6.05 -5.63
N ASP A 350 -9.39 -5.29 -6.54
CA ASP A 350 -10.73 -4.70 -6.38
C ASP A 350 -11.80 -5.77 -6.14
N ARG A 351 -11.78 -6.88 -6.91
CA ARG A 351 -12.69 -8.00 -6.72
C ARG A 351 -12.59 -8.61 -5.32
N ASN A 352 -11.41 -8.69 -4.75
CA ASN A 352 -11.22 -9.22 -3.41
C ASN A 352 -11.62 -8.23 -2.31
N ILE A 353 -11.45 -6.92 -2.53
CA ILE A 353 -12.05 -5.89 -1.68
C ILE A 353 -13.59 -6.07 -1.67
N GLY A 354 -14.21 -6.29 -2.84
CA GLY A 354 -15.63 -6.58 -2.94
C GLY A 354 -16.06 -7.77 -2.09
N LYS A 355 -15.35 -8.90 -2.17
CA LYS A 355 -15.64 -10.09 -1.35
C LYS A 355 -15.60 -9.79 0.15
N LEU A 356 -14.64 -8.96 0.60
CA LEU A 356 -14.54 -8.57 2.00
C LEU A 356 -15.70 -7.65 2.42
N LEU A 357 -16.08 -6.69 1.56
CA LEU A 357 -17.24 -5.82 1.82
C LEU A 357 -18.54 -6.60 1.88
N ASP A 358 -18.76 -7.51 0.92
CA ASP A 358 -19.94 -8.38 0.89
C ASP A 358 -20.01 -9.31 2.10
N TYR A 359 -18.88 -9.84 2.56
CA TYR A 359 -18.78 -10.62 3.78
C TYR A 359 -19.21 -9.79 5.01
N LEU A 360 -18.78 -8.53 5.12
CA LEU A 360 -19.19 -7.65 6.22
C LEU A 360 -20.70 -7.37 6.21
N ASP A 361 -21.29 -7.21 5.02
CA ASP A 361 -22.73 -6.99 4.88
C ASP A 361 -23.52 -8.26 5.26
N GLN A 362 -23.14 -9.41 4.73
CA GLN A 362 -23.79 -10.71 4.98
C GLN A 362 -23.74 -11.12 6.46
N THR A 363 -22.67 -10.77 7.16
CA THR A 363 -22.50 -11.06 8.60
C THR A 363 -23.06 -9.99 9.53
N GLY A 364 -23.59 -8.89 8.98
CA GLY A 364 -24.12 -7.76 9.74
C GLY A 364 -23.04 -6.97 10.49
N LEU A 365 -21.76 -7.13 10.12
CA LEU A 365 -20.65 -6.41 10.73
C LEU A 365 -20.47 -5.01 10.13
N ALA A 366 -20.95 -4.77 8.91
CA ALA A 366 -20.74 -3.53 8.17
C ALA A 366 -21.14 -2.28 8.95
N GLU A 367 -22.27 -2.33 9.67
CA GLU A 367 -22.83 -1.21 10.44
C GLU A 367 -21.93 -0.71 11.60
N ASN A 368 -21.02 -1.55 12.09
CA ASN A 368 -20.11 -1.23 13.20
C ASN A 368 -18.64 -1.45 12.81
N THR A 369 -18.32 -1.39 11.52
CA THR A 369 -16.96 -1.57 11.02
C THR A 369 -16.53 -0.37 10.18
N VAL A 370 -15.44 0.26 10.58
CA VAL A 370 -14.72 1.25 9.77
C VAL A 370 -13.85 0.51 8.78
N VAL A 371 -13.98 0.83 7.50
CA VAL A 371 -13.12 0.28 6.44
C VAL A 371 -12.32 1.42 5.84
N ILE A 372 -10.99 1.30 5.90
CA ILE A 372 -10.04 2.25 5.33
C ILE A 372 -9.30 1.52 4.21
N TYR A 373 -9.29 2.11 3.02
CA TYR A 373 -8.48 1.67 1.89
C TYR A 373 -7.42 2.72 1.60
N ALA A 374 -6.15 2.31 1.48
CA ALA A 374 -5.04 3.16 1.07
C ALA A 374 -3.97 2.36 0.33
N SER A 375 -3.07 3.05 -0.40
CA SER A 375 -1.82 2.49 -0.89
C SER A 375 -0.64 2.99 -0.05
N ASP A 376 0.42 2.18 0.07
CA ASP A 376 1.60 2.56 0.83
C ASP A 376 2.47 3.62 0.14
N ASN A 377 2.36 3.77 -1.18
CA ASN A 377 2.91 4.88 -1.97
C ASN A 377 2.14 5.04 -3.28
N GLY A 378 2.36 6.16 -3.98
CA GLY A 378 1.91 6.35 -5.34
C GLY A 378 2.76 5.55 -6.35
N PHE A 379 2.44 5.66 -7.64
CA PHE A 379 3.15 4.90 -8.67
C PHE A 379 3.01 5.59 -10.03
N TYR A 380 4.08 5.61 -10.84
CA TYR A 380 4.04 6.12 -12.20
C TYR A 380 3.46 5.10 -13.16
N LEU A 381 2.47 5.51 -13.93
CA LEU A 381 1.83 4.72 -14.97
C LEU A 381 2.17 5.23 -16.37
N GLY A 382 3.45 5.54 -16.59
CA GLY A 382 3.97 6.07 -17.85
C GLY A 382 4.15 7.58 -17.84
N GLU A 383 3.69 8.30 -16.81
CA GLU A 383 4.01 9.72 -16.66
C GLU A 383 5.54 9.88 -16.62
N HIS A 384 6.07 10.90 -17.29
CA HIS A 384 7.50 11.14 -17.50
C HIS A 384 8.25 9.99 -18.21
N GLY A 385 7.54 9.02 -18.82
CA GLY A 385 8.13 7.80 -19.37
C GLY A 385 8.57 6.78 -18.30
N TRP A 386 8.09 6.94 -17.08
CA TRP A 386 8.53 6.15 -15.92
C TRP A 386 7.52 5.08 -15.50
N PHE A 387 8.04 4.17 -14.69
CA PHE A 387 7.31 3.27 -13.79
C PHE A 387 8.02 3.30 -12.43
N ASP A 388 7.47 2.67 -11.37
CA ASP A 388 7.98 2.77 -10.00
C ASP A 388 7.51 4.08 -9.30
N LYS A 389 8.20 4.57 -8.27
CA LYS A 389 7.81 5.68 -7.38
C LYS A 389 9.05 6.49 -6.97
N ARG A 390 9.14 7.08 -5.77
CA ARG A 390 10.31 7.66 -5.07
C ARG A 390 10.39 9.18 -5.08
N PHE A 391 10.18 9.86 -6.22
CA PHE A 391 10.23 11.32 -6.28
C PHE A 391 9.13 12.00 -5.47
N ILE A 392 9.39 13.24 -5.06
CA ILE A 392 8.37 14.14 -4.46
C ILE A 392 7.34 14.63 -5.50
N TYR A 393 7.22 14.00 -6.65
CA TYR A 393 6.21 14.35 -7.67
C TYR A 393 4.87 13.71 -7.36
N GLU A 394 3.79 14.33 -7.85
CA GLU A 394 2.42 13.96 -7.46
C GLU A 394 2.11 12.47 -7.66
N GLU A 395 2.56 11.85 -8.75
CA GLU A 395 2.27 10.45 -9.06
C GLU A 395 2.90 9.48 -8.05
N SER A 396 4.02 9.86 -7.46
CA SER A 396 4.77 9.04 -6.50
C SER A 396 4.31 9.27 -5.05
N LEU A 397 4.06 10.52 -4.68
CA LEU A 397 3.74 10.85 -3.28
C LEU A 397 2.25 10.78 -2.96
N HIS A 398 1.38 10.99 -3.96
CA HIS A 398 -0.06 10.99 -3.78
C HIS A 398 -0.63 9.57 -3.82
N VAL A 399 -1.38 9.19 -2.81
CA VAL A 399 -1.96 7.86 -2.65
C VAL A 399 -3.48 7.90 -2.60
N PRO A 400 -4.17 6.84 -3.03
CA PRO A 400 -5.59 6.72 -2.74
C PRO A 400 -5.80 6.60 -1.23
N LEU A 401 -6.82 7.27 -0.73
CA LEU A 401 -7.32 7.10 0.63
C LEU A 401 -8.85 7.23 0.61
N VAL A 402 -9.52 6.16 1.01
CA VAL A 402 -10.97 6.10 1.08
C VAL A 402 -11.37 5.54 2.44
N VAL A 403 -12.34 6.16 3.09
CA VAL A 403 -12.78 5.77 4.44
C VAL A 403 -14.29 5.62 4.48
N ARG A 404 -14.79 4.41 4.75
CA ARG A 404 -16.20 4.16 5.11
C ARG A 404 -16.29 4.06 6.64
N TYR A 405 -17.05 4.96 7.25
CA TYR A 405 -17.34 4.93 8.67
C TYR A 405 -18.83 5.19 8.88
N PRO A 406 -19.67 4.13 8.90
CA PRO A 406 -21.10 4.28 9.05
C PRO A 406 -21.49 5.13 10.27
N LYS A 407 -22.55 5.95 10.13
CA LYS A 407 -23.06 6.85 11.19
C LYS A 407 -22.17 8.06 11.54
N VAL A 408 -20.95 8.14 11.03
CA VAL A 408 -20.01 9.25 11.29
C VAL A 408 -19.68 10.01 10.03
N VAL A 409 -19.39 9.29 8.95
CA VAL A 409 -19.02 9.86 7.65
C VAL A 409 -20.24 9.90 6.74
N LYS A 410 -20.51 11.06 6.15
CA LYS A 410 -21.54 11.21 5.13
C LYS A 410 -21.10 10.49 3.86
N ALA A 411 -21.93 9.60 3.34
CA ALA A 411 -21.69 8.87 2.10
C ALA A 411 -21.45 9.83 0.91
N GLY A 412 -20.48 9.51 0.07
CA GLY A 412 -20.09 10.31 -1.08
C GLY A 412 -19.37 11.62 -0.74
N SER A 413 -18.84 11.76 0.49
CA SER A 413 -18.08 12.94 0.88
C SER A 413 -16.72 12.99 0.17
N VAL A 414 -16.24 14.21 -0.07
CA VAL A 414 -14.89 14.48 -0.60
C VAL A 414 -14.15 15.35 0.41
N VAL A 415 -12.95 14.90 0.81
CA VAL A 415 -12.06 15.62 1.72
C VAL A 415 -10.89 16.18 0.92
N ASN A 416 -10.67 17.49 1.03
CA ASN A 416 -9.61 18.21 0.29
C ASN A 416 -8.38 18.49 1.15
N GLY A 417 -8.49 18.42 2.48
CA GLY A 417 -7.38 18.67 3.41
C GLY A 417 -6.21 17.70 3.18
N ILE A 418 -4.98 18.21 3.30
CA ILE A 418 -3.76 17.42 3.17
C ILE A 418 -3.66 16.43 4.33
N VAL A 419 -3.62 15.12 4.03
CA VAL A 419 -3.46 14.02 4.98
C VAL A 419 -2.19 13.26 4.67
N LEU A 420 -1.45 12.87 5.70
CA LEU A 420 -0.19 12.15 5.56
C LEU A 420 -0.33 10.71 6.09
N ASN A 421 0.50 9.80 5.60
CA ASN A 421 0.48 8.40 6.07
C ASN A 421 0.88 8.26 7.56
N ASN A 422 1.57 9.22 8.16
CA ASN A 422 1.81 9.26 9.60
C ASN A 422 0.57 9.67 10.42
N ASP A 423 -0.50 10.17 9.79
CA ASP A 423 -1.79 10.48 10.41
C ASP A 423 -2.69 9.26 10.59
N TRP A 424 -2.41 8.17 9.86
CA TRP A 424 -3.29 7.01 9.84
C TRP A 424 -3.37 6.33 11.20
N GLY A 425 -2.22 6.08 11.86
CA GLY A 425 -2.19 5.52 13.22
C GLY A 425 -2.92 6.39 14.24
N PRO A 426 -2.62 7.69 14.36
CA PRO A 426 -3.38 8.65 15.19
C PRO A 426 -4.89 8.63 14.93
N THR A 427 -5.32 8.51 13.67
CA THR A 427 -6.73 8.47 13.33
C THR A 427 -7.40 7.16 13.79
N VAL A 428 -6.71 6.03 13.61
CA VAL A 428 -7.20 4.73 14.12
C VAL A 428 -7.35 4.76 15.64
N LEU A 429 -6.38 5.35 16.36
CA LEU A 429 -6.49 5.54 17.82
C LEU A 429 -7.69 6.42 18.20
N ASP A 430 -7.89 7.54 17.51
CA ASP A 430 -9.01 8.46 17.77
C ASP A 430 -10.38 7.78 17.49
N ILE A 431 -10.50 7.01 16.41
CA ILE A 431 -11.67 6.18 16.10
C ILE A 431 -11.94 5.18 17.25
N ALA A 432 -10.89 4.62 17.84
CA ALA A 432 -11.00 3.72 18.99
C ALA A 432 -11.26 4.45 20.32
N GLY A 433 -11.33 5.79 20.32
CA GLY A 433 -11.50 6.62 21.53
C GLY A 433 -10.24 6.70 22.40
N LEU A 434 -9.07 6.58 21.80
CA LEU A 434 -7.76 6.64 22.46
C LEU A 434 -7.04 7.94 22.11
N GLN A 435 -6.22 8.42 23.03
CA GLN A 435 -5.38 9.59 22.80
C GLN A 435 -4.15 9.22 21.95
N THR A 436 -3.78 10.11 21.04
CA THR A 436 -2.52 10.00 20.29
C THR A 436 -1.33 10.30 21.21
N PRO A 437 -0.35 9.39 21.34
CA PRO A 437 0.88 9.65 22.09
C PRO A 437 1.65 10.85 21.53
N ALA A 438 2.25 11.64 22.43
CA ALA A 438 3.03 12.83 22.06
C ALA A 438 4.26 12.51 21.17
N ALA A 439 4.75 11.26 21.19
CA ALA A 439 5.85 10.81 20.35
C ALA A 439 5.45 10.62 18.88
N MET A 440 4.17 10.53 18.56
CA MET A 440 3.68 10.48 17.18
C MET A 440 3.68 11.88 16.58
N GLN A 441 4.18 12.00 15.36
CA GLN A 441 4.28 13.29 14.66
C GLN A 441 3.08 13.57 13.75
N GLY A 442 2.27 12.53 13.47
CA GLY A 442 1.00 12.65 12.78
C GLY A 442 -0.12 13.14 13.70
N ARG A 443 -1.26 13.48 13.11
CA ARG A 443 -2.48 13.87 13.83
C ARG A 443 -3.72 13.22 13.22
N SER A 444 -4.73 12.96 14.05
CA SER A 444 -5.99 12.39 13.58
C SER A 444 -6.67 13.28 12.54
N PHE A 445 -7.08 12.70 11.43
CA PHE A 445 -7.95 13.34 10.43
C PHE A 445 -9.45 13.03 10.64
N LEU A 446 -9.82 12.40 11.74
CA LEU A 446 -11.24 12.18 12.08
C LEU A 446 -12.08 13.47 12.07
N PRO A 447 -11.57 14.65 12.48
CA PRO A 447 -12.28 15.91 12.32
C PRO A 447 -12.64 16.24 10.87
N LEU A 448 -11.77 15.96 9.90
CA LEU A 448 -12.06 16.17 8.46
C LEU A 448 -13.17 15.24 7.96
N LEU A 449 -13.24 14.03 8.48
CA LEU A 449 -14.29 13.05 8.14
C LEU A 449 -15.65 13.44 8.70
N LYS A 450 -15.70 14.14 9.85
CA LYS A 450 -16.94 14.59 10.48
C LYS A 450 -17.49 15.85 9.83
N ASP A 451 -16.64 16.84 9.66
CA ASP A 451 -16.97 18.11 9.01
C ASP A 451 -15.67 18.86 8.69
N GLU A 452 -15.24 18.84 7.44
CA GLU A 452 -14.03 19.51 6.99
C GLU A 452 -14.06 21.03 7.24
N ALA A 453 -15.24 21.65 7.15
CA ALA A 453 -15.39 23.08 7.36
C ALA A 453 -15.08 23.53 8.79
N THR A 454 -15.18 22.63 9.78
CA THR A 454 -14.85 22.92 11.18
C THR A 454 -13.37 22.75 11.51
N ALA A 455 -12.60 22.09 10.65
CA ALA A 455 -11.15 21.87 10.84
C ALA A 455 -10.31 23.07 10.38
N LYS A 456 -10.61 24.28 10.90
CA LYS A 456 -10.04 25.56 10.45
C LYS A 456 -8.51 25.65 10.50
N ASP A 457 -7.88 24.93 11.44
CA ASP A 457 -6.43 24.93 11.65
C ASP A 457 -5.75 23.71 11.02
N TRP A 458 -6.36 23.13 9.98
CA TRP A 458 -5.75 21.99 9.30
C TRP A 458 -4.50 22.43 8.52
N ARG A 459 -3.54 21.47 8.39
CA ARG A 459 -2.27 21.75 7.71
C ARG A 459 -2.48 22.17 6.26
N LYS A 460 -1.62 23.06 5.77
CA LYS A 460 -1.55 23.51 4.38
C LYS A 460 -0.30 23.01 3.67
N ASP A 461 0.58 22.33 4.42
CA ASP A 461 1.90 21.89 3.98
C ASP A 461 2.16 20.44 4.38
N ALA A 462 2.75 19.70 3.48
CA ALA A 462 3.31 18.37 3.70
C ALA A 462 4.83 18.43 3.64
N TYR A 463 5.50 17.81 4.61
CA TYR A 463 6.93 17.55 4.57
C TYR A 463 7.17 16.17 3.98
N TYR A 464 8.17 16.06 3.12
CA TYR A 464 8.60 14.84 2.45
C TYR A 464 10.10 14.67 2.57
N HIS A 465 10.59 13.42 2.76
CA HIS A 465 12.01 13.12 2.71
C HIS A 465 12.25 11.69 2.23
N TYR A 466 12.98 11.56 1.10
CA TYR A 466 13.43 10.32 0.48
C TYR A 466 14.93 10.17 0.64
N TYR A 467 15.42 8.95 0.95
CA TYR A 467 16.80 8.71 1.39
C TYR A 467 17.55 7.68 0.55
N GLU A 468 16.84 6.77 -0.16
CA GLU A 468 17.44 5.59 -0.76
C GLU A 468 18.26 5.94 -2.01
N PHE A 469 19.56 5.61 -2.02
CA PHE A 469 20.48 5.88 -3.12
C PHE A 469 21.71 4.96 -3.02
N PRO A 470 22.35 4.52 -4.12
CA PRO A 470 21.98 4.72 -5.53
C PRO A 470 20.98 3.65 -6.05
N ARG A 471 20.68 2.63 -5.29
CA ARG A 471 19.80 1.53 -5.70
C ARG A 471 18.52 1.50 -4.89
N PRO A 472 17.44 1.01 -5.52
CA PRO A 472 17.24 0.80 -6.95
C PRO A 472 16.95 2.13 -7.68
N HIS A 473 17.03 2.15 -9.00
CA HIS A 473 16.56 3.24 -9.88
C HIS A 473 17.30 4.57 -9.84
N HIS A 474 18.43 4.68 -9.15
CA HIS A 474 19.31 5.86 -9.13
C HIS A 474 18.58 7.19 -8.87
N VAL A 475 17.55 7.16 -8.02
CA VAL A 475 16.82 8.36 -7.62
C VAL A 475 17.56 9.03 -6.48
N HIS A 476 17.99 10.27 -6.70
CA HIS A 476 18.77 11.03 -5.72
C HIS A 476 17.97 11.32 -4.44
N PRO A 477 18.60 11.27 -3.26
CA PRO A 477 17.95 11.61 -2.01
C PRO A 477 17.53 13.09 -2.04
N HIS A 478 16.35 13.38 -1.49
CA HIS A 478 15.78 14.71 -1.52
C HIS A 478 14.73 14.89 -0.44
N PHE A 479 14.57 16.12 -0.01
CA PHE A 479 13.48 16.51 0.88
C PHE A 479 12.78 17.75 0.35
N GLY A 480 11.58 18.01 0.82
CA GLY A 480 10.83 19.14 0.30
C GLY A 480 9.53 19.43 1.05
N ILE A 481 8.85 20.42 0.53
CA ILE A 481 7.53 20.86 0.97
C ILE A 481 6.56 20.79 -0.22
N ARG A 482 5.42 20.15 0.00
CA ARG A 482 4.28 20.19 -0.91
C ARG A 482 3.15 20.97 -0.21
N SER A 483 2.77 22.11 -0.75
CA SER A 483 1.63 22.91 -0.33
C SER A 483 0.45 22.69 -1.28
N ASP A 484 -0.70 23.36 -1.03
CA ASP A 484 -1.87 23.26 -1.92
C ASP A 484 -1.56 23.63 -3.39
N ARG A 485 -0.56 24.47 -3.62
CA ARG A 485 -0.23 24.97 -4.95
C ARG A 485 1.19 24.69 -5.41
N TYR A 486 2.15 24.57 -4.51
CA TYR A 486 3.56 24.51 -4.88
C TYR A 486 4.24 23.31 -4.29
N THR A 487 5.20 22.75 -5.05
CA THR A 487 6.17 21.78 -4.56
C THR A 487 7.56 22.37 -4.67
N LEU A 488 8.30 22.45 -3.55
CA LEU A 488 9.71 22.82 -3.52
C LEU A 488 10.53 21.65 -2.99
N ALA A 489 11.48 21.18 -3.78
CA ALA A 489 12.35 20.05 -3.46
C ALA A 489 13.83 20.45 -3.43
N ARG A 490 14.58 19.88 -2.47
CA ARG A 490 16.02 19.99 -2.33
C ARG A 490 16.64 18.61 -2.57
N PHE A 491 17.30 18.44 -3.69
CA PHE A 491 18.10 17.25 -4.01
C PHE A 491 19.53 17.44 -3.47
N TYR A 492 20.10 16.36 -2.92
CA TYR A 492 21.42 16.39 -2.29
C TYR A 492 22.22 15.09 -2.57
N GLY A 493 23.47 15.04 -2.12
CA GLY A 493 24.40 13.97 -2.40
C GLY A 493 25.21 14.26 -3.66
N GLU A 494 25.13 13.41 -4.69
CA GLU A 494 25.87 13.60 -5.96
C GLU A 494 25.28 14.75 -6.79
N ILE A 495 23.98 15.03 -6.65
CA ILE A 495 23.30 16.21 -7.21
C ILE A 495 23.06 17.21 -6.10
N ASN A 496 23.26 18.50 -6.39
CA ASN A 496 23.04 19.60 -5.46
C ASN A 496 22.14 20.66 -6.13
N SER A 497 20.82 20.46 -6.07
CA SER A 497 19.87 21.31 -6.79
C SER A 497 18.56 21.54 -6.04
N TRP A 498 17.84 22.59 -6.47
CA TRP A 498 16.48 22.84 -6.06
C TRP A 498 15.54 22.74 -7.25
N GLU A 499 14.35 22.22 -7.01
CA GLU A 499 13.25 22.24 -7.98
C GLU A 499 12.02 22.89 -7.35
N LEU A 500 11.35 23.73 -8.12
CA LEU A 500 10.11 24.41 -7.72
C LEU A 500 9.08 24.31 -8.83
N PHE A 501 7.88 23.83 -8.48
CA PHE A 501 6.76 23.67 -9.40
C PHE A 501 5.52 24.40 -8.89
N ASP A 502 4.77 25.05 -9.82
CA ASP A 502 3.45 25.63 -9.57
C ASP A 502 2.39 24.64 -10.05
N LEU A 503 1.86 23.80 -9.16
CA LEU A 503 0.91 22.72 -9.48
C LEU A 503 -0.39 23.21 -10.13
N GLN A 504 -0.74 24.49 -9.99
CA GLN A 504 -1.90 25.06 -10.67
C GLN A 504 -1.62 25.33 -12.15
N LYS A 505 -0.39 25.70 -12.52
CA LYS A 505 0.03 26.03 -13.88
C LYS A 505 0.69 24.86 -14.58
N ASP A 506 1.40 24.06 -13.82
CA ASP A 506 2.17 22.89 -14.24
C ASP A 506 1.88 21.71 -13.30
N PRO A 507 0.68 21.14 -13.35
CA PRO A 507 0.29 20.02 -12.49
C PRO A 507 1.13 18.76 -12.74
N GLN A 508 1.80 18.68 -13.89
CA GLN A 508 2.65 17.56 -14.30
C GLN A 508 4.14 17.77 -13.94
N GLN A 509 4.47 18.89 -13.31
CA GLN A 509 5.82 19.20 -12.80
C GLN A 509 6.93 19.06 -13.86
N LEU A 510 6.66 19.55 -15.08
CA LEU A 510 7.60 19.51 -16.21
C LEU A 510 8.64 20.62 -16.17
N HIS A 511 8.28 21.79 -15.60
CA HIS A 511 9.07 23.00 -15.69
C HIS A 511 9.53 23.48 -14.32
N ASN A 512 10.80 23.23 -14.00
CA ASN A 512 11.41 23.78 -12.79
C ASN A 512 11.56 25.29 -12.92
N ILE A 513 10.81 26.04 -12.12
CA ILE A 513 10.85 27.52 -12.08
C ILE A 513 11.77 28.08 -11.00
N TYR A 514 12.48 27.23 -10.25
CA TYR A 514 13.43 27.68 -9.25
C TYR A 514 14.53 28.56 -9.88
N GLY A 515 14.90 29.65 -9.21
CA GLY A 515 15.92 30.59 -9.68
C GLY A 515 15.43 31.60 -10.73
N THR A 516 14.17 31.50 -11.18
CA THR A 516 13.60 32.54 -12.05
C THR A 516 13.18 33.78 -11.25
N LYS A 517 13.30 34.96 -11.83
CA LYS A 517 12.91 36.24 -11.20
C LYS A 517 11.43 36.23 -10.73
N ALA A 518 10.56 35.62 -11.52
CA ALA A 518 9.14 35.51 -11.18
C ALA A 518 8.86 34.61 -9.96
N ALA A 519 9.77 33.68 -9.63
CA ALA A 519 9.63 32.74 -8.53
C ALA A 519 10.39 33.15 -7.25
N GLU A 520 11.13 34.27 -7.23
CA GLU A 520 11.96 34.66 -6.08
C GLU A 520 11.17 34.76 -4.78
N ALA A 521 10.05 35.49 -4.78
CA ALA A 521 9.24 35.71 -3.58
C ALA A 521 8.62 34.40 -3.04
N ILE A 522 8.08 33.57 -3.93
CA ILE A 522 7.49 32.28 -3.52
C ILE A 522 8.57 31.28 -3.08
N THR A 523 9.75 31.30 -3.69
CA THR A 523 10.90 30.49 -3.26
C THR A 523 11.31 30.85 -1.84
N ALA A 524 11.39 32.15 -1.51
CA ALA A 524 11.74 32.61 -0.17
C ALA A 524 10.71 32.18 0.87
N ASP A 525 9.41 32.32 0.58
CA ASP A 525 8.31 31.88 1.47
C ASP A 525 8.38 30.37 1.70
N LEU A 526 8.46 29.57 0.63
CA LEU A 526 8.49 28.10 0.74
C LEU A 526 9.73 27.60 1.47
N LYS A 527 10.90 28.22 1.28
CA LYS A 527 12.11 27.88 2.04
C LYS A 527 11.94 28.17 3.53
N LEU A 528 11.30 29.29 3.90
CA LEU A 528 11.02 29.61 5.29
C LEU A 528 10.07 28.58 5.92
N ARG A 529 9.00 28.23 5.21
CA ARG A 529 8.02 27.22 5.65
C ARG A 529 8.65 25.83 5.75
N LEU A 530 9.45 25.42 4.74
CA LEU A 530 10.18 24.16 4.76
C LEU A 530 11.14 24.09 5.95
N LYS A 531 11.92 25.14 6.22
CA LYS A 531 12.82 25.20 7.38
C LYS A 531 12.05 25.04 8.70
N LYS A 532 10.86 25.63 8.80
CA LYS A 532 9.98 25.47 9.97
C LYS A 532 9.52 24.02 10.12
N LEU A 533 9.11 23.35 9.03
CA LEU A 533 8.70 21.93 9.06
C LEU A 533 9.87 21.01 9.45
N ILE A 534 11.06 21.23 8.88
CA ILE A 534 12.28 20.49 9.24
C ILE A 534 12.56 20.59 10.75
N GLY A 535 12.48 21.80 11.32
CA GLY A 535 12.64 22.01 12.76
C GLY A 535 11.51 21.38 13.58
N GLN A 536 10.26 21.51 13.13
CA GLN A 536 9.08 20.94 13.80
C GLN A 536 9.16 19.41 13.88
N TYR A 537 9.64 18.76 12.83
CA TYR A 537 9.75 17.30 12.76
C TYR A 537 11.13 16.78 13.17
N GLU A 538 12.03 17.69 13.62
CA GLU A 538 13.36 17.37 14.14
C GLU A 538 14.24 16.58 13.15
N ASP A 539 14.17 16.91 11.87
CA ASP A 539 15.04 16.31 10.85
C ASP A 539 16.39 17.04 10.80
N THR A 540 17.32 16.55 11.62
CA THR A 540 18.65 17.17 11.79
C THR A 540 19.52 17.05 10.54
N GLU A 541 19.38 15.96 9.77
CA GLU A 541 20.08 15.78 8.51
C GLU A 541 19.62 16.79 7.47
N ALA A 542 18.30 16.89 7.26
CA ALA A 542 17.75 17.88 6.34
C ALA A 542 18.08 19.32 6.77
N LEU A 543 18.11 19.62 8.08
CA LEU A 543 18.46 20.93 8.58
C LEU A 543 19.90 21.32 8.24
N LYS A 544 20.86 20.38 8.38
CA LYS A 544 22.25 20.57 8.00
C LYS A 544 22.37 20.84 6.49
N ILE A 545 21.78 19.97 5.65
CA ILE A 545 21.83 20.08 4.19
C ILE A 545 21.15 21.36 3.71
N PHE A 546 20.04 21.77 4.35
CA PHE A 546 19.33 23.01 4.02
C PHE A 546 20.23 24.26 4.17
N GLY A 547 21.17 24.25 5.11
CA GLY A 547 22.13 25.33 5.36
C GLY A 547 23.32 25.39 4.40
N GLU A 548 23.55 24.34 3.61
CA GLU A 548 24.66 24.26 2.68
C GLU A 548 24.44 25.16 1.46
N LYS A 549 25.50 25.86 1.02
CA LYS A 549 25.47 26.65 -0.22
C LYS A 549 25.45 25.72 -1.44
N ILE A 550 24.73 26.12 -2.47
CA ILE A 550 24.68 25.46 -3.78
C ILE A 550 25.79 26.04 -4.64
#